data_f4afc7ef5b885206d2c3712b02ff0beb
#
_entry.id   f4afc7ef5b885206d2c3712b02ff0beb
#
_cell.length_a   1.000
_cell.length_b   1.000
_cell.length_c   1.000
_cell.angle_alpha   90.00
_cell.angle_beta   90.00
_cell.angle_gamma   90.00
#
_symmetry.space_group_name_H-M   'P 1'
#
loop_
_entity.id
_entity.type
_entity.pdbx_description
1 polymer ?
#
loop_
_entity_poly.entity_id
_entity_poly.type
_entity_poly.pdbx_seq_one_letter_code
_entity_poly.pdbx_strand_id
1 'polypeptide(L)'
;MKHINSQFSIFNFQFSIVLSLLVPAFVTAQNDENPELQKTIQVYSEYKPQISDASRISVNPKVYDTLDLQVNLKYDIKTTPLNTDYHIIPLKAVSVKGDKLQELYRGEAVVGLGNYWTGLLSVRYMTERSRLKQSGIELYHFGSAGKIKWYGEKVPAGYTTDYISAYWKRFYEDCMVYASITPQFNSVLRYGYSIPYEGSSTTIVRATKKEQRRYRFGLQANAGICSIDADEDALRYKAEFDYGLTYAGNPSNVENLVGVTGGVDRKLGKIKLGLDADFQLSALNFEPKDVDSSLTNVQSVLQAMPYIQVGANNWKLQAGVKASPIFGGISTFKVLPDVAFTYALPKLQMIPYFKFGGNVDLVSMNEMFEENPYVADSVMIRPTINKLGFEVGLDGRIKKLVTYNTAFSVKAYEDMYFWKAQYTRLDKTMTTFGVVYDDATVMNFHGDFGLLFRKVNFEANFDYYLWQLQNEKEAWYKPIVDVSLASRFYILNPNTNKNKLAIEPSLSYKLFTSEGHGDYGNIDNLDLGLEATYFYNSIFQIFLDVNYLLGDERYIDYQLQRFNFLIGASFSFGGHKE
;
A
#
# COMPACT_ATOMS: atom_id res chain seq x y z
N MET A 1 36.58 0.12 -3.67
CA MET A 1 36.66 -1.01 -4.62
C MET A 1 36.62 -2.40 -3.97
N LYS A 2 37.29 -2.68 -2.83
CA LYS A 2 37.22 -4.01 -2.18
C LYS A 2 35.84 -4.34 -1.56
N HIS A 3 35.10 -3.37 -1.03
CA HIS A 3 33.76 -3.58 -0.47
C HIS A 3 32.68 -3.82 -1.53
N ILE A 4 32.77 -3.18 -2.69
CA ILE A 4 31.82 -3.38 -3.79
C ILE A 4 31.90 -4.82 -4.32
N ASN A 5 33.10 -5.38 -4.44
CA ASN A 5 33.26 -6.76 -4.90
C ASN A 5 32.71 -7.81 -3.92
N SER A 6 32.72 -7.55 -2.62
CA SER A 6 32.16 -8.49 -1.63
C SER A 6 30.63 -8.48 -1.65
N GLN A 7 30.01 -7.32 -1.81
CA GLN A 7 28.56 -7.20 -1.93
C GLN A 7 28.03 -7.81 -3.23
N PHE A 8 28.74 -7.60 -4.36
CA PHE A 8 28.40 -8.25 -5.62
C PHE A 8 28.56 -9.78 -5.58
N SER A 9 29.51 -10.30 -4.82
CA SER A 9 29.69 -11.74 -4.64
C SER A 9 28.56 -12.36 -3.80
N ILE A 10 28.13 -11.68 -2.74
CA ILE A 10 26.99 -12.11 -1.91
C ILE A 10 25.68 -12.01 -2.72
N PHE A 11 25.54 -10.96 -3.51
CA PHE A 11 24.40 -10.74 -4.40
C PHE A 11 24.24 -11.87 -5.43
N ASN A 12 25.32 -12.26 -6.10
CA ASN A 12 25.29 -13.37 -7.06
C ASN A 12 24.92 -14.69 -6.41
N PHE A 13 25.32 -14.93 -5.16
CA PHE A 13 24.98 -16.14 -4.41
C PHE A 13 23.52 -16.15 -3.95
N GLN A 14 23.02 -15.02 -3.43
CA GLN A 14 21.62 -14.88 -3.00
C GLN A 14 20.63 -14.88 -4.18
N PHE A 15 20.97 -14.20 -5.28
CA PHE A 15 20.17 -14.22 -6.50
C PHE A 15 20.06 -15.62 -7.09
N SER A 16 21.17 -16.39 -7.05
CA SER A 16 21.16 -17.79 -7.48
C SER A 16 20.29 -18.67 -6.58
N ILE A 17 20.23 -18.41 -5.26
CA ILE A 17 19.34 -19.14 -4.34
C ILE A 17 17.88 -18.79 -4.59
N VAL A 18 17.54 -17.50 -4.75
CA VAL A 18 16.17 -17.08 -5.05
C VAL A 18 15.71 -17.63 -6.41
N LEU A 19 16.58 -17.56 -7.42
CA LEU A 19 16.29 -18.12 -8.75
C LEU A 19 16.18 -19.65 -8.71
N SER A 20 16.98 -20.34 -7.91
CA SER A 20 16.93 -21.79 -7.75
C SER A 20 15.71 -22.27 -6.94
N LEU A 21 15.16 -21.43 -6.07
CA LEU A 21 13.91 -21.70 -5.34
C LEU A 21 12.66 -21.44 -6.20
N LEU A 22 12.75 -20.53 -7.17
CA LEU A 22 11.65 -20.22 -8.11
C LEU A 22 11.53 -21.24 -9.24
N VAL A 23 12.65 -21.80 -9.72
CA VAL A 23 12.67 -22.77 -10.83
C VAL A 23 11.90 -24.07 -10.52
N PRO A 24 12.00 -24.73 -9.34
CA PRO A 24 11.21 -25.92 -9.06
C PRO A 24 9.70 -25.67 -8.95
N ALA A 25 9.28 -24.48 -8.56
CA ALA A 25 7.86 -24.12 -8.51
C ALA A 25 7.22 -24.03 -9.91
N PHE A 26 8.01 -23.69 -10.93
CA PHE A 26 7.56 -23.68 -12.33
C PHE A 26 7.52 -25.05 -12.98
N VAL A 27 8.43 -25.96 -12.58
CA VAL A 27 8.53 -27.29 -13.19
C VAL A 27 7.49 -28.28 -12.64
N THR A 28 7.07 -28.13 -11.37
CA THR A 28 6.04 -29.00 -10.76
C THR A 28 4.62 -28.62 -11.15
N ALA A 29 4.39 -27.43 -11.72
CA ALA A 29 3.06 -27.00 -12.16
C ALA A 29 2.63 -27.58 -13.51
N GLN A 30 3.51 -28.32 -14.23
CA GLN A 30 3.21 -28.84 -15.56
C GLN A 30 2.74 -30.30 -15.62
N ASN A 31 2.73 -31.07 -14.50
CA ASN A 31 2.48 -32.51 -14.53
C ASN A 31 1.48 -33.07 -13.52
N ASP A 32 0.36 -32.38 -13.26
CA ASP A 32 -0.77 -33.02 -12.58
C ASP A 32 -2.07 -32.77 -13.34
N GLU A 33 -2.28 -33.53 -14.41
CA GLU A 33 -3.61 -33.81 -14.93
C GLU A 33 -4.27 -34.83 -13.97
N ASN A 34 -5.02 -34.33 -13.00
CA ASN A 34 -5.88 -35.18 -12.18
C ASN A 34 -7.30 -35.13 -12.76
N PRO A 35 -7.81 -36.21 -13.38
CA PRO A 35 -9.10 -36.20 -14.12
C PRO A 35 -10.35 -36.07 -13.22
N GLU A 36 -10.21 -36.10 -11.89
CA GLU A 36 -11.37 -36.05 -10.98
C GLU A 36 -11.85 -34.65 -10.59
N LEU A 37 -11.13 -33.58 -10.97
CA LEU A 37 -11.51 -32.18 -10.66
C LEU A 37 -12.38 -31.49 -11.72
N GLN A 38 -12.89 -32.22 -12.73
CA GLN A 38 -13.71 -31.64 -13.80
C GLN A 38 -15.20 -31.46 -13.46
N LYS A 39 -15.64 -31.69 -12.23
CA LYS A 39 -17.05 -31.48 -11.84
C LYS A 39 -17.21 -30.28 -10.94
N THR A 40 -17.12 -29.10 -11.42
CA THR A 40 -17.91 -27.90 -11.04
C THR A 40 -17.26 -26.63 -11.56
N ILE A 41 -17.25 -26.44 -12.88
CA ILE A 41 -17.04 -25.12 -13.45
C ILE A 41 -18.40 -24.66 -13.96
N GLN A 42 -19.06 -23.78 -13.21
CA GLN A 42 -20.14 -22.99 -13.75
C GLN A 42 -19.52 -21.84 -14.53
N VAL A 43 -19.36 -22.05 -15.83
CA VAL A 43 -18.97 -21.00 -16.76
C VAL A 43 -20.24 -20.22 -17.09
N TYR A 44 -20.35 -18.99 -16.62
CA TYR A 44 -21.28 -18.03 -17.18
C TYR A 44 -20.68 -17.51 -18.49
N SER A 45 -20.92 -18.18 -19.59
CA SER A 45 -20.75 -17.62 -20.93
C SER A 45 -22.09 -17.12 -21.40
N GLU A 46 -22.15 -15.88 -21.84
CA GLU A 46 -23.25 -15.37 -22.65
C GLU A 46 -23.37 -16.27 -23.87
N TYR A 47 -24.47 -17.08 -23.96
CA TYR A 47 -24.74 -17.95 -25.09
C TYR A 47 -25.06 -17.07 -26.28
N LYS A 48 -24.11 -16.89 -27.19
CA LYS A 48 -24.37 -16.44 -28.56
C LYS A 48 -24.58 -17.67 -29.40
N PRO A 49 -25.82 -17.92 -29.88
CA PRO A 49 -26.06 -19.04 -30.76
C PRO A 49 -25.29 -18.83 -32.06
N GLN A 50 -24.24 -19.60 -32.28
CA GLN A 50 -23.61 -19.74 -33.57
C GLN A 50 -24.23 -20.95 -34.25
N ILE A 51 -24.87 -20.71 -35.36
CA ILE A 51 -25.31 -21.78 -36.28
C ILE A 51 -24.01 -22.29 -36.93
N SER A 52 -23.53 -23.42 -36.48
CA SER A 52 -22.46 -24.13 -37.18
C SER A 52 -23.04 -24.75 -38.44
N ASP A 53 -22.41 -24.49 -39.57
CA ASP A 53 -22.73 -25.16 -40.81
C ASP A 53 -22.67 -26.68 -40.64
N ALA A 54 -23.79 -27.33 -40.81
CA ALA A 54 -23.86 -28.79 -40.78
C ALA A 54 -23.08 -29.33 -41.99
N SER A 55 -21.93 -29.93 -41.74
CA SER A 55 -21.22 -30.65 -42.78
C SER A 55 -22.01 -31.88 -43.20
N ARG A 56 -22.46 -31.91 -44.45
CA ARG A 56 -23.17 -33.02 -45.06
C ARG A 56 -22.19 -34.21 -45.17
N ILE A 57 -22.45 -35.27 -44.41
CA ILE A 57 -21.70 -36.52 -44.54
C ILE A 57 -22.14 -37.16 -45.88
N SER A 58 -21.34 -37.03 -46.91
CA SER A 58 -21.52 -37.72 -48.19
C SER A 58 -20.73 -39.03 -48.17
N VAL A 59 -21.27 -40.02 -47.48
CA VAL A 59 -20.84 -41.40 -47.63
C VAL A 59 -21.97 -42.11 -48.34
N ASN A 60 -21.84 -42.36 -49.65
CA ASN A 60 -22.74 -43.26 -50.39
C ASN A 60 -22.37 -44.71 -50.01
N PRO A 61 -23.22 -45.41 -49.28
CA PRO A 61 -23.03 -46.87 -49.12
C PRO A 61 -23.19 -47.56 -50.45
N LYS A 62 -22.21 -48.29 -50.92
CA LYS A 62 -22.29 -49.17 -52.02
C LYS A 62 -23.04 -50.42 -51.54
N VAL A 63 -24.36 -50.51 -51.89
CA VAL A 63 -25.12 -51.70 -51.70
C VAL A 63 -24.99 -52.52 -52.98
N TYR A 64 -24.40 -53.70 -52.90
CA TYR A 64 -24.46 -54.71 -53.95
C TYR A 64 -25.70 -55.52 -53.71
N ASP A 65 -26.80 -55.14 -54.44
CA ASP A 65 -28.01 -55.94 -54.50
C ASP A 65 -27.99 -56.73 -55.77
N THR A 66 -28.01 -58.07 -55.66
CA THR A 66 -28.05 -59.04 -56.77
C THR A 66 -29.39 -59.72 -56.87
N LEU A 67 -30.49 -59.14 -56.40
CA LEU A 67 -31.82 -59.68 -56.49
C LEU A 67 -32.75 -58.70 -57.16
N ASP A 68 -33.11 -59.01 -58.44
CA ASP A 68 -34.08 -58.28 -59.22
C ASP A 68 -35.50 -58.72 -58.81
N LEU A 69 -35.98 -58.13 -57.72
CA LEU A 69 -37.38 -58.37 -57.26
C LEU A 69 -38.22 -57.16 -57.67
N GLN A 70 -39.02 -57.36 -58.77
CA GLN A 70 -40.07 -56.42 -59.11
C GLN A 70 -41.19 -56.50 -58.06
N VAL A 71 -41.14 -55.74 -57.03
CA VAL A 71 -42.20 -55.61 -56.06
C VAL A 71 -43.07 -54.43 -56.44
N ASN A 72 -44.31 -54.77 -56.93
CA ASN A 72 -45.32 -53.77 -57.25
C ASN A 72 -45.98 -53.29 -55.93
N LEU A 73 -45.39 -52.30 -55.28
CA LEU A 73 -45.86 -51.72 -54.00
C LEU A 73 -46.98 -50.70 -54.33
N LYS A 74 -48.23 -51.06 -54.13
CA LYS A 74 -49.32 -50.08 -54.00
C LYS A 74 -49.34 -49.55 -52.56
N TYR A 75 -48.90 -48.32 -52.37
CA TYR A 75 -49.04 -47.64 -51.11
C TYR A 75 -50.39 -46.93 -51.03
N ASP A 76 -51.22 -47.35 -50.09
CA ASP A 76 -52.41 -46.62 -49.69
C ASP A 76 -52.02 -45.66 -48.56
N ILE A 77 -51.76 -44.41 -48.95
CA ILE A 77 -51.33 -43.38 -47.96
C ILE A 77 -52.60 -42.87 -47.28
N LYS A 78 -52.92 -43.41 -46.11
CA LYS A 78 -53.89 -42.81 -45.21
C LYS A 78 -53.24 -41.62 -44.54
N THR A 79 -53.53 -40.42 -45.02
CA THR A 79 -53.15 -39.18 -44.30
C THR A 79 -54.01 -39.06 -43.06
N THR A 80 -53.48 -39.46 -41.93
CA THR A 80 -54.05 -39.13 -40.62
C THR A 80 -53.55 -37.73 -40.29
N PRO A 81 -54.40 -36.70 -40.14
CA PRO A 81 -53.94 -35.40 -39.70
C PRO A 81 -53.40 -35.55 -38.26
N LEU A 82 -52.08 -35.46 -38.10
CA LEU A 82 -51.47 -35.32 -36.80
C LEU A 82 -51.74 -33.88 -36.30
N ASN A 83 -52.61 -33.79 -35.32
CA ASN A 83 -52.86 -32.51 -34.66
C ASN A 83 -51.63 -32.19 -33.78
N THR A 84 -50.72 -31.43 -34.35
CA THR A 84 -49.51 -30.97 -33.61
C THR A 84 -49.84 -29.71 -32.87
N ASP A 85 -50.79 -29.73 -31.93
CA ASP A 85 -50.94 -28.74 -30.92
C ASP A 85 -49.86 -29.01 -29.85
N TYR A 86 -48.66 -28.55 -30.15
CA TYR A 86 -47.55 -28.58 -29.21
C TYR A 86 -47.73 -27.40 -28.28
N HIS A 87 -48.38 -27.62 -27.14
CA HIS A 87 -48.31 -26.68 -26.03
C HIS A 87 -46.88 -26.67 -25.51
N ILE A 88 -46.11 -25.69 -25.96
CA ILE A 88 -44.81 -25.35 -25.34
C ILE A 88 -45.13 -24.89 -23.93
N ILE A 89 -44.95 -25.76 -22.96
CA ILE A 89 -44.93 -25.36 -21.56
C ILE A 89 -43.66 -24.52 -21.38
N PRO A 90 -43.79 -23.19 -21.22
CA PRO A 90 -42.60 -22.38 -20.99
C PRO A 90 -41.91 -22.89 -19.72
N LEU A 91 -40.63 -23.25 -19.84
CA LEU A 91 -39.81 -23.58 -18.70
C LEU A 91 -39.90 -22.42 -17.71
N LYS A 92 -40.41 -22.67 -16.52
CA LYS A 92 -40.35 -21.68 -15.43
C LYS A 92 -38.90 -21.23 -15.31
N ALA A 93 -38.66 -19.94 -15.52
CA ALA A 93 -37.34 -19.35 -15.25
C ALA A 93 -36.93 -19.75 -13.83
N VAL A 94 -35.84 -20.50 -13.72
CA VAL A 94 -35.26 -20.83 -12.42
C VAL A 94 -34.77 -19.49 -11.89
N SER A 95 -35.47 -18.96 -10.89
CA SER A 95 -34.95 -17.82 -10.16
C SER A 95 -33.70 -18.31 -9.41
N VAL A 96 -32.54 -17.98 -9.94
CA VAL A 96 -31.31 -18.11 -9.18
C VAL A 96 -31.47 -17.16 -7.97
N LYS A 97 -31.67 -17.72 -6.79
CA LYS A 97 -31.52 -16.93 -5.56
C LYS A 97 -30.06 -16.47 -5.57
N GLY A 98 -29.85 -15.18 -5.89
CA GLY A 98 -28.55 -14.57 -5.71
C GLY A 98 -28.09 -14.84 -4.28
N ASP A 99 -26.78 -15.01 -4.11
CA ASP A 99 -26.19 -15.09 -2.79
C ASP A 99 -26.73 -13.92 -1.96
N LYS A 100 -27.16 -14.21 -0.74
CA LYS A 100 -27.59 -13.15 0.17
C LYS A 100 -26.46 -12.14 0.27
N LEU A 101 -26.74 -10.88 -0.06
CA LEU A 101 -25.81 -9.79 0.15
C LEU A 101 -25.35 -9.84 1.61
N GLN A 102 -24.04 -9.70 1.84
CA GLN A 102 -23.51 -9.61 3.20
C GLN A 102 -24.17 -8.44 3.91
N GLU A 103 -24.60 -8.66 5.16
CA GLU A 103 -25.07 -7.58 6.03
C GLU A 103 -23.97 -6.53 6.15
N LEU A 104 -24.23 -5.32 5.67
CA LEU A 104 -23.31 -4.20 5.78
C LEU A 104 -23.69 -3.39 7.01
N TYR A 105 -22.77 -3.31 7.95
CA TYR A 105 -22.92 -2.46 9.13
C TYR A 105 -22.48 -1.03 8.80
N ARG A 106 -23.20 -0.04 9.33
CA ARG A 106 -22.89 1.38 9.15
C ARG A 106 -21.79 1.87 10.06
N GLY A 107 -21.63 1.23 11.20
CA GLY A 107 -20.67 1.63 12.21
C GLY A 107 -19.95 0.44 12.83
N GLU A 108 -18.76 0.74 13.30
CA GLU A 108 -17.92 -0.16 14.07
C GLU A 108 -17.27 0.62 15.21
N ALA A 109 -17.23 0.03 16.38
CA ALA A 109 -16.51 0.54 17.54
C ALA A 109 -15.53 -0.54 18.02
N VAL A 110 -14.26 -0.19 18.13
CA VAL A 110 -13.18 -1.06 18.62
C VAL A 110 -12.59 -0.44 19.87
N VAL A 111 -12.46 -1.21 20.93
CA VAL A 111 -11.79 -0.80 22.16
C VAL A 111 -10.78 -1.85 22.56
N GLY A 112 -9.61 -1.41 23.05
CA GLY A 112 -8.55 -2.31 23.49
C GLY A 112 -7.73 -1.71 24.63
N LEU A 113 -7.22 -2.58 25.49
CA LEU A 113 -6.32 -2.23 26.59
C LEU A 113 -5.15 -3.20 26.62
N GLY A 114 -3.96 -2.69 26.88
CA GLY A 114 -2.73 -3.49 26.88
C GLY A 114 -1.74 -3.15 27.99
N ASN A 115 -0.61 -3.81 27.96
CA ASN A 115 0.51 -3.45 28.83
C ASN A 115 1.03 -2.04 28.53
N TYR A 116 1.92 -1.51 29.36
CA TYR A 116 2.40 -0.12 29.30
C TYR A 116 1.27 0.93 29.32
N TRP A 117 0.10 0.58 29.85
CA TRP A 117 -1.10 1.42 29.80
C TRP A 117 -1.44 1.81 28.36
N THR A 118 -1.33 0.86 27.46
CA THR A 118 -1.71 1.03 26.06
C THR A 118 -3.23 1.02 25.95
N GLY A 119 -3.77 2.01 25.26
CA GLY A 119 -5.20 2.14 24.97
C GLY A 119 -5.46 2.28 23.46
N LEU A 120 -6.48 1.59 22.98
CA LEU A 120 -7.02 1.70 21.62
C LEU A 120 -8.50 2.05 21.68
N LEU A 121 -8.90 3.06 20.94
CA LEU A 121 -10.30 3.37 20.64
C LEU A 121 -10.40 3.74 19.16
N SER A 122 -11.24 3.03 18.42
CA SER A 122 -11.58 3.38 17.04
C SER A 122 -13.10 3.32 16.90
N VAL A 123 -13.71 4.39 16.41
CA VAL A 123 -15.13 4.44 16.12
C VAL A 123 -15.31 4.95 14.70
N ARG A 124 -15.92 4.14 13.86
CA ARG A 124 -16.24 4.47 12.46
C ARG A 124 -17.74 4.47 12.26
N TYR A 125 -18.23 5.46 11.55
CA TYR A 125 -19.60 5.51 11.12
C TYR A 125 -19.69 6.02 9.69
N MET A 126 -20.47 5.32 8.85
CA MET A 126 -20.71 5.67 7.46
C MET A 126 -22.21 5.75 7.19
N THR A 127 -22.61 6.64 6.31
CA THR A 127 -24.00 6.69 5.82
C THR A 127 -24.33 5.45 5.00
N GLU A 128 -25.63 5.17 4.84
CA GLU A 128 -26.09 4.11 3.96
C GLU A 128 -25.47 4.21 2.56
N ARG A 129 -25.21 3.05 1.98
CA ARG A 129 -24.76 2.96 0.59
C ARG A 129 -25.80 3.60 -0.33
N SER A 130 -25.43 4.69 -0.94
CA SER A 130 -26.26 5.41 -1.91
C SER A 130 -25.49 5.57 -3.22
N ARG A 131 -26.21 5.54 -4.34
CA ARG A 131 -25.63 5.83 -5.66
C ARG A 131 -25.30 7.32 -5.82
N LEU A 132 -25.91 8.18 -5.01
CA LEU A 132 -25.81 9.64 -5.15
C LEU A 132 -24.84 10.28 -4.16
N LYS A 133 -24.68 9.71 -2.97
CA LYS A 133 -23.86 10.29 -1.90
C LYS A 133 -23.30 9.24 -0.96
N GLN A 134 -22.14 9.53 -0.42
CA GLN A 134 -21.51 8.77 0.64
C GLN A 134 -20.79 9.72 1.58
N SER A 135 -20.92 9.51 2.88
CA SER A 135 -20.15 10.24 3.89
C SER A 135 -19.85 9.34 5.08
N GLY A 136 -18.80 9.67 5.78
CA GLY A 136 -18.41 8.93 6.98
C GLY A 136 -17.55 9.76 7.89
N ILE A 137 -17.45 9.30 9.13
CA ILE A 137 -16.60 9.86 10.17
C ILE A 137 -15.88 8.71 10.88
N GLU A 138 -14.61 8.93 11.19
CA GLU A 138 -13.78 8.05 11.98
C GLU A 138 -13.13 8.84 13.12
N LEU A 139 -13.19 8.30 14.31
CA LEU A 139 -12.47 8.77 15.48
C LEU A 139 -11.48 7.68 15.88
N TYR A 140 -10.23 8.04 16.08
CA TYR A 140 -9.16 7.11 16.43
C TYR A 140 -8.30 7.66 17.56
N HIS A 141 -8.03 6.82 18.54
CA HIS A 141 -7.08 7.04 19.62
C HIS A 141 -6.23 5.80 19.81
N PHE A 142 -4.91 5.97 19.79
CA PHE A 142 -3.96 4.95 20.19
C PHE A 142 -2.83 5.58 20.99
N GLY A 143 -2.53 5.01 22.14
CA GLY A 143 -1.48 5.58 22.95
C GLY A 143 -0.96 4.65 24.04
N SER A 144 0.24 4.93 24.51
CA SER A 144 0.91 4.24 25.59
C SER A 144 1.44 5.26 26.62
N ALA A 145 1.25 4.99 27.89
CA ALA A 145 1.77 5.82 29.00
C ALA A 145 2.84 5.08 29.81
N GLY A 146 3.44 4.05 29.24
CA GLY A 146 4.40 3.17 29.89
C GLY A 146 5.74 3.79 30.24
N LYS A 147 6.48 3.03 31.00
CA LYS A 147 7.89 3.28 31.32
C LYS A 147 8.71 2.12 30.79
N ILE A 148 9.85 2.41 30.21
CA ILE A 148 10.85 1.44 29.78
C ILE A 148 12.07 1.50 30.66
N LYS A 149 12.89 0.43 30.65
CA LYS A 149 14.20 0.46 31.25
C LYS A 149 15.20 1.02 30.24
N TRP A 150 15.90 2.09 30.60
CA TRP A 150 16.94 2.70 29.82
C TRP A 150 18.19 2.89 30.70
N TYR A 151 19.30 2.22 30.36
CA TYR A 151 20.52 2.17 31.18
C TYR A 151 20.24 1.86 32.67
N GLY A 152 19.39 0.86 32.93
CA GLY A 152 19.07 0.41 34.29
C GLY A 152 17.97 1.21 35.01
N GLU A 153 17.56 2.35 34.50
CA GLU A 153 16.54 3.21 35.11
C GLU A 153 15.19 3.13 34.35
N LYS A 154 14.10 3.36 35.06
CA LYS A 154 12.77 3.44 34.48
C LYS A 154 12.48 4.85 33.97
N VAL A 155 12.47 5.06 32.66
CA VAL A 155 12.15 6.33 32.02
C VAL A 155 10.76 6.31 31.40
N PRO A 156 10.00 7.44 31.45
CA PRO A 156 8.71 7.52 30.76
C PRO A 156 8.93 7.58 29.23
N ALA A 157 8.24 6.71 28.50
CA ALA A 157 8.35 6.56 27.04
C ALA A 157 6.97 6.57 26.39
N GLY A 158 6.07 7.40 26.89
CA GLY A 158 4.69 7.47 26.40
C GLY A 158 4.55 8.21 25.07
N TYR A 159 3.57 7.79 24.29
CA TYR A 159 3.17 8.41 23.04
C TYR A 159 1.66 8.32 22.85
N THR A 160 1.09 9.21 22.03
CA THR A 160 -0.31 9.15 21.59
C THR A 160 -0.44 9.55 20.13
N THR A 161 -1.39 8.92 19.47
CA THR A 161 -1.84 9.26 18.12
C THR A 161 -3.35 9.34 18.13
N ASP A 162 -3.87 10.53 17.87
CA ASP A 162 -5.29 10.86 17.90
C ASP A 162 -5.67 11.51 16.58
N TYR A 163 -6.77 11.07 15.95
CA TYR A 163 -7.32 11.80 14.82
C TYR A 163 -8.84 11.65 14.74
N ILE A 164 -9.45 12.62 14.06
CA ILE A 164 -10.84 12.56 13.61
C ILE A 164 -10.80 12.77 12.11
N SER A 165 -11.29 11.82 11.33
CA SER A 165 -11.38 11.93 9.88
C SER A 165 -12.83 11.97 9.46
N ALA A 166 -13.21 12.96 8.66
CA ALA A 166 -14.54 13.04 8.08
C ALA A 166 -14.41 13.19 6.56
N TYR A 167 -15.22 12.47 5.83
CA TYR A 167 -15.25 12.56 4.38
C TYR A 167 -16.67 12.65 3.85
N TRP A 168 -16.82 13.28 2.70
CA TRP A 168 -18.05 13.39 1.96
C TRP A 168 -17.77 13.24 0.47
N LYS A 169 -18.64 12.48 -0.23
CA LYS A 169 -18.61 12.27 -1.68
C LYS A 169 -20.01 12.40 -2.24
N ARG A 170 -20.14 13.05 -3.38
CA ARG A 170 -21.38 13.12 -4.12
C ARG A 170 -21.15 12.80 -5.59
N PHE A 171 -21.99 11.93 -6.10
CA PHE A 171 -21.96 11.47 -7.48
C PHE A 171 -23.07 12.22 -8.25
N TYR A 172 -22.68 12.83 -9.34
CA TYR A 172 -23.54 13.42 -10.36
C TYR A 172 -23.53 12.52 -11.59
N GLU A 173 -24.24 12.87 -12.66
CA GLU A 173 -24.27 12.06 -13.88
C GLU A 173 -22.87 11.92 -14.50
N ASP A 174 -22.12 13.02 -14.60
CA ASP A 174 -20.85 13.08 -15.32
C ASP A 174 -19.63 13.26 -14.40
N CYS A 175 -19.83 13.57 -13.12
CA CYS A 175 -18.73 13.85 -12.22
C CYS A 175 -18.99 13.42 -10.78
N MET A 176 -17.90 13.25 -10.03
CA MET A 176 -17.90 13.06 -8.58
C MET A 176 -17.18 14.22 -7.92
N VAL A 177 -17.81 14.79 -6.89
CA VAL A 177 -17.21 15.79 -6.01
C VAL A 177 -16.97 15.13 -4.65
N TYR A 178 -15.81 15.38 -4.07
CA TYR A 178 -15.46 14.86 -2.77
C TYR A 178 -14.69 15.87 -1.93
N ALA A 179 -14.79 15.71 -0.63
CA ALA A 179 -14.00 16.47 0.33
C ALA A 179 -13.72 15.60 1.56
N SER A 180 -12.58 15.81 2.20
CA SER A 180 -12.27 15.25 3.51
C SER A 180 -11.53 16.25 4.38
N ILE A 181 -11.62 16.04 5.69
CA ILE A 181 -10.91 16.81 6.69
C ILE A 181 -10.47 15.88 7.82
N THR A 182 -9.20 16.00 8.21
CA THR A 182 -8.59 15.13 9.23
C THR A 182 -7.72 15.98 10.17
N PRO A 183 -8.27 16.56 11.24
CA PRO A 183 -7.47 17.03 12.36
C PRO A 183 -6.82 15.85 13.08
N GLN A 184 -5.55 16.00 13.43
CA GLN A 184 -4.77 14.99 14.15
C GLN A 184 -3.97 15.61 15.28
N PHE A 185 -3.77 14.85 16.34
CA PHE A 185 -2.94 15.22 17.46
C PHE A 185 -2.02 14.07 17.82
N ASN A 186 -0.72 14.34 17.86
CA ASN A 186 0.28 13.36 18.27
C ASN A 186 1.13 13.93 19.42
N SER A 187 1.55 13.05 20.30
CA SER A 187 2.44 13.40 21.38
C SER A 187 3.47 12.30 21.60
N VAL A 188 4.73 12.66 21.77
CA VAL A 188 5.82 11.73 22.02
C VAL A 188 6.74 12.26 23.10
N LEU A 189 7.30 11.36 23.91
CA LEU A 189 8.34 11.70 24.89
C LEU A 189 9.72 11.42 24.31
N ARG A 190 10.54 12.44 24.18
CA ARG A 190 11.95 12.35 23.75
C ARG A 190 12.81 11.92 24.94
N TYR A 191 12.86 10.63 25.21
CA TYR A 191 13.53 10.06 26.38
C TYR A 191 14.96 9.56 26.09
N GLY A 192 15.34 9.48 24.81
CA GLY A 192 16.67 9.03 24.40
C GLY A 192 17.79 9.97 24.86
N TYR A 193 18.86 9.41 25.39
CA TYR A 193 20.09 10.10 25.73
C TYR A 193 21.26 9.11 25.67
N SER A 194 22.41 9.57 25.26
CA SER A 194 23.65 8.78 25.36
C SER A 194 24.34 8.98 26.67
N ILE A 195 24.95 7.91 27.20
CA ILE A 195 25.82 8.00 28.37
C ILE A 195 27.16 8.56 27.92
N PRO A 196 27.73 9.57 28.63
CA PRO A 196 29.09 9.98 28.40
C PRO A 196 30.06 8.81 28.58
N TYR A 197 31.11 8.77 27.75
CA TYR A 197 32.16 7.76 27.82
C TYR A 197 32.71 7.62 29.24
N GLU A 198 33.00 6.39 29.70
CA GLU A 198 33.62 6.11 30.99
C GLU A 198 34.87 6.94 31.17
N GLY A 199 34.92 7.76 32.23
CA GLY A 199 36.00 8.74 32.51
C GLY A 199 35.60 10.20 32.31
N SER A 200 34.42 10.49 31.75
CA SER A 200 33.87 11.85 31.72
C SER A 200 33.31 12.21 33.09
N SER A 201 33.77 13.31 33.68
CA SER A 201 33.26 13.88 34.94
C SER A 201 31.91 14.58 34.78
N THR A 202 31.26 14.42 33.63
CA THR A 202 30.01 15.12 33.29
C THR A 202 28.81 14.44 33.94
N THR A 203 28.18 15.12 34.88
CA THR A 203 26.90 14.67 35.46
C THR A 203 25.80 14.74 34.40
N ILE A 204 25.17 13.63 34.10
CA ILE A 204 24.01 13.60 33.18
C ILE A 204 22.82 14.26 33.87
N VAL A 205 22.42 15.44 33.42
CA VAL A 205 21.20 16.10 33.86
C VAL A 205 20.09 15.72 32.90
N ARG A 206 19.10 14.97 33.39
CA ARG A 206 17.94 14.58 32.59
C ARG A 206 16.93 15.70 32.42
N ALA A 207 16.40 15.82 31.23
CA ALA A 207 15.28 16.68 31.00
C ALA A 207 14.01 16.20 31.76
N THR A 208 13.23 17.12 32.28
CA THR A 208 11.94 16.80 32.92
C THR A 208 10.95 16.24 31.90
N LYS A 209 9.96 15.48 32.36
CA LYS A 209 8.90 14.95 31.48
C LYS A 209 8.23 16.03 30.61
N LYS A 210 8.11 17.27 31.13
CA LYS A 210 7.53 18.40 30.39
C LYS A 210 8.47 18.87 29.27
N GLU A 211 9.78 18.90 29.49
CA GLU A 211 10.78 19.27 28.47
C GLU A 211 10.95 18.17 27.41
N GLN A 212 10.83 16.90 27.80
CA GLN A 212 10.89 15.76 26.87
C GLN A 212 9.68 15.67 25.95
N ARG A 213 8.50 16.17 26.40
CA ARG A 213 7.27 16.01 25.65
C ARG A 213 7.20 16.95 24.47
N ARG A 214 6.97 16.37 23.28
CA ARG A 214 6.70 17.09 22.04
C ARG A 214 5.27 16.82 21.60
N TYR A 215 4.58 17.88 21.24
CA TYR A 215 3.24 17.84 20.69
C TYR A 215 3.29 18.17 19.21
N ARG A 216 2.45 17.49 18.45
CA ARG A 216 2.16 17.83 17.06
C ARG A 216 0.66 17.89 16.86
N PHE A 217 0.19 19.01 16.40
CA PHE A 217 -1.14 19.17 15.86
C PHE A 217 -1.05 19.25 14.34
N GLY A 218 -1.83 18.44 13.65
CA GLY A 218 -1.96 18.44 12.20
C GLY A 218 -3.41 18.67 11.77
N LEU A 219 -3.59 19.35 10.66
CA LEU A 219 -4.86 19.45 9.96
C LEU A 219 -4.61 19.13 8.50
N GLN A 220 -5.26 18.10 7.98
CA GLN A 220 -5.25 17.79 6.57
C GLN A 220 -6.66 17.98 6.03
N ALA A 221 -6.81 18.70 4.93
CA ALA A 221 -8.08 18.89 4.25
C ALA A 221 -7.88 18.75 2.75
N ASN A 222 -8.74 18.00 2.08
CA ASN A 222 -8.75 17.92 0.64
C ASN A 222 -10.14 18.11 0.08
N ALA A 223 -10.22 18.64 -1.15
CA ALA A 223 -11.45 18.74 -1.91
C ALA A 223 -11.14 18.53 -3.39
N GLY A 224 -11.96 17.77 -4.07
CA GLY A 224 -11.70 17.46 -5.47
C GLY A 224 -12.96 17.19 -6.28
N ILE A 225 -12.76 17.23 -7.59
CA ILE A 225 -13.73 16.86 -8.60
C ILE A 225 -13.06 15.98 -9.64
N CYS A 226 -13.72 14.93 -10.06
CA CYS A 226 -13.27 14.11 -11.19
C CYS A 226 -14.44 13.66 -12.05
N SER A 227 -14.20 13.51 -13.35
CA SER A 227 -15.17 12.94 -14.27
C SER A 227 -15.36 11.44 -14.01
N ILE A 228 -16.60 10.96 -14.14
CA ILE A 228 -16.99 9.55 -14.02
C ILE A 228 -17.66 9.01 -15.27
N ASP A 229 -17.48 9.69 -16.38
CA ASP A 229 -18.10 9.35 -17.64
C ASP A 229 -17.68 7.94 -18.11
N ALA A 230 -18.68 7.17 -18.57
CA ALA A 230 -18.48 5.84 -19.11
C ALA A 230 -18.01 5.85 -20.58
N ASP A 231 -18.14 6.98 -21.29
CA ASP A 231 -17.70 7.13 -22.66
C ASP A 231 -16.16 7.21 -22.73
N GLU A 232 -15.54 6.31 -23.47
CA GLU A 232 -14.09 6.28 -23.62
C GLU A 232 -13.52 7.51 -24.37
N ASP A 233 -14.32 8.15 -25.23
CA ASP A 233 -13.91 9.30 -26.03
C ASP A 233 -14.26 10.66 -25.36
N ALA A 234 -14.93 10.63 -24.22
CA ALA A 234 -15.23 11.82 -23.43
C ALA A 234 -13.95 12.47 -22.87
N LEU A 235 -14.03 13.78 -22.64
CA LEU A 235 -12.99 14.50 -21.94
C LEU A 235 -13.00 14.08 -20.47
N ARG A 236 -11.94 13.44 -20.01
CA ARG A 236 -11.74 13.11 -18.59
C ARG A 236 -10.94 14.21 -17.91
N TYR A 237 -11.36 14.57 -16.72
CA TYR A 237 -10.69 15.59 -15.91
C TYR A 237 -10.68 15.20 -14.44
N LYS A 238 -9.67 15.67 -13.75
CA LYS A 238 -9.58 15.66 -12.28
C LYS A 238 -9.00 17.00 -11.83
N ALA A 239 -9.47 17.50 -10.70
CA ALA A 239 -8.84 18.59 -10.00
C ALA A 239 -9.00 18.34 -8.50
N GLU A 240 -7.92 18.53 -7.76
CA GLU A 240 -7.87 18.32 -6.32
C GLU A 240 -7.08 19.45 -5.68
N PHE A 241 -7.58 19.95 -4.58
CA PHE A 241 -6.94 20.91 -3.71
C PHE A 241 -6.67 20.25 -2.37
N ASP A 242 -5.42 20.34 -1.92
CA ASP A 242 -4.95 19.81 -0.65
C ASP A 242 -4.42 20.95 0.22
N TYR A 243 -4.78 20.92 1.50
CA TYR A 243 -4.23 21.82 2.50
C TYR A 243 -3.77 21.02 3.71
N GLY A 244 -2.53 21.27 4.12
CA GLY A 244 -1.90 20.71 5.31
C GLY A 244 -1.43 21.81 6.26
N LEU A 245 -1.81 21.73 7.51
CA LEU A 245 -1.24 22.53 8.60
C LEU A 245 -0.56 21.58 9.57
N THR A 246 0.70 21.82 9.88
CA THR A 246 1.44 21.12 10.93
C THR A 246 1.99 22.12 11.93
N TYR A 247 1.57 21.98 13.17
CA TYR A 247 2.12 22.71 14.32
C TYR A 247 2.83 21.74 15.23
N ALA A 248 4.11 21.94 15.46
CA ALA A 248 4.87 21.20 16.47
C ALA A 248 5.30 22.16 17.58
N GLY A 249 4.94 21.84 18.80
CA GLY A 249 5.28 22.65 19.98
C GLY A 249 6.57 22.20 20.65
N ASN A 250 7.28 23.16 21.29
CA ASN A 250 8.45 23.01 22.13
C ASN A 250 9.73 22.55 21.39
N PRO A 251 10.38 23.43 20.59
CA PRO A 251 9.98 24.80 20.21
C PRO A 251 8.88 24.83 19.16
N SER A 252 8.41 26.03 18.82
CA SER A 252 7.29 26.22 17.90
C SER A 252 7.76 26.14 16.46
N ASN A 253 7.22 25.16 15.72
CA ASN A 253 7.38 25.03 14.28
C ASN A 253 5.99 24.99 13.66
N VAL A 254 5.76 25.77 12.60
CA VAL A 254 4.49 25.84 11.89
C VAL A 254 4.77 25.66 10.41
N GLU A 255 4.17 24.65 9.80
CA GLU A 255 4.19 24.42 8.36
C GLU A 255 2.79 24.56 7.78
N ASN A 256 2.66 25.32 6.70
CA ASN A 256 1.51 25.33 5.83
C ASN A 256 1.89 24.68 4.50
N LEU A 257 1.19 23.62 4.15
CA LEU A 257 1.33 22.92 2.88
C LEU A 257 0.10 23.17 2.02
N VAL A 258 0.28 23.58 0.78
CA VAL A 258 -0.79 23.76 -0.20
C VAL A 258 -0.46 22.92 -1.41
N GLY A 259 -1.38 22.06 -1.81
CA GLY A 259 -1.30 21.22 -3.00
C GLY A 259 -2.44 21.54 -3.98
N VAL A 260 -2.15 21.56 -5.27
CA VAL A 260 -3.15 21.60 -6.33
C VAL A 260 -2.76 20.62 -7.40
N THR A 261 -3.53 19.54 -7.53
CA THR A 261 -3.32 18.52 -8.56
C THR A 261 -4.44 18.64 -9.60
N GLY A 262 -4.08 18.65 -10.87
CA GLY A 262 -5.03 18.68 -11.98
C GLY A 262 -4.62 17.70 -13.08
N GLY A 263 -5.60 17.20 -13.81
CA GLY A 263 -5.34 16.37 -14.97
C GLY A 263 -6.50 16.45 -15.95
N VAL A 264 -6.17 16.47 -17.23
CA VAL A 264 -7.15 16.38 -18.32
C VAL A 264 -6.63 15.39 -19.34
N ASP A 265 -7.49 14.50 -19.81
CA ASP A 265 -7.15 13.61 -20.91
C ASP A 265 -8.33 13.30 -21.82
N ARG A 266 -8.04 13.02 -23.07
CA ARG A 266 -9.03 12.61 -24.07
C ARG A 266 -8.46 11.55 -25.00
N LYS A 267 -9.27 10.55 -25.29
CA LYS A 267 -8.97 9.52 -26.27
C LYS A 267 -9.40 10.01 -27.66
N LEU A 268 -8.49 9.98 -28.62
CA LEU A 268 -8.68 10.34 -30.01
C LEU A 268 -8.37 9.12 -30.88
N GLY A 269 -9.36 8.26 -31.06
CA GLY A 269 -9.18 6.99 -31.74
C GLY A 269 -8.26 6.04 -30.98
N LYS A 270 -7.05 5.76 -31.48
CA LYS A 270 -6.08 4.87 -30.83
C LYS A 270 -5.10 5.59 -29.91
N ILE A 271 -5.12 6.91 -29.90
CA ILE A 271 -4.20 7.75 -29.15
C ILE A 271 -4.99 8.43 -28.03
N LYS A 272 -4.41 8.49 -26.84
CA LYS A 272 -4.91 9.28 -25.74
C LYS A 272 -3.90 10.41 -25.49
N LEU A 273 -4.37 11.64 -25.51
CA LEU A 273 -3.59 12.82 -25.16
C LEU A 273 -4.00 13.28 -23.76
N GLY A 274 -3.03 13.64 -22.94
CA GLY A 274 -3.30 14.16 -21.61
C GLY A 274 -2.27 15.18 -21.16
N LEU A 275 -2.68 15.92 -20.14
CA LEU A 275 -1.85 16.86 -19.39
C LEU A 275 -2.15 16.65 -17.92
N ASP A 276 -1.15 16.27 -17.14
CA ASP A 276 -1.19 16.26 -15.68
C ASP A 276 -0.37 17.44 -15.16
N ALA A 277 -0.87 18.10 -14.11
CA ALA A 277 -0.18 19.19 -13.43
C ALA A 277 -0.29 19.01 -11.92
N ASP A 278 0.79 19.23 -11.21
CA ASP A 278 0.89 19.18 -9.76
C ASP A 278 1.64 20.40 -9.26
N PHE A 279 1.04 21.15 -8.37
CA PHE A 279 1.66 22.29 -7.70
C PHE A 279 1.66 22.05 -6.21
N GLN A 280 2.82 22.18 -5.58
CA GLN A 280 2.99 22.06 -4.14
C GLN A 280 3.75 23.28 -3.61
N LEU A 281 3.32 23.79 -2.47
CA LEU A 281 3.93 24.88 -1.73
C LEU A 281 4.02 24.50 -0.26
N SER A 282 5.23 24.50 0.30
CA SER A 282 5.48 24.40 1.74
C SER A 282 6.03 25.73 2.27
N ALA A 283 5.42 26.24 3.32
CA ALA A 283 5.88 27.40 4.07
C ALA A 283 6.10 26.97 5.53
N LEU A 284 7.35 26.72 5.88
CA LEU A 284 7.78 26.31 7.22
C LEU A 284 8.38 27.50 7.97
N ASN A 285 7.80 27.83 9.11
CA ASN A 285 8.32 28.82 10.06
C ASN A 285 8.79 28.08 11.32
N PHE A 286 9.98 28.39 11.78
CA PHE A 286 10.51 27.85 13.03
C PHE A 286 11.18 28.93 13.87
N GLU A 287 11.01 28.80 15.18
CA GLU A 287 11.57 29.70 16.18
C GLU A 287 12.65 28.94 16.95
N PRO A 288 13.94 29.08 16.60
CA PRO A 288 15.02 28.44 17.34
C PRO A 288 15.07 29.02 18.75
N LYS A 289 15.31 28.19 19.79
CA LYS A 289 15.32 28.61 21.20
C LYS A 289 16.40 29.64 21.54
N ASP A 290 17.47 29.67 20.76
CA ASP A 290 18.68 30.45 21.07
C ASP A 290 18.89 31.68 20.17
N VAL A 291 17.90 31.98 19.31
CA VAL A 291 17.99 33.11 18.37
C VAL A 291 16.68 33.88 18.42
N ASP A 292 16.75 35.17 18.69
CA ASP A 292 15.59 36.09 18.72
C ASP A 292 14.96 36.37 17.33
N SER A 293 15.19 35.51 16.37
CA SER A 293 14.65 35.65 15.02
C SER A 293 13.97 34.35 14.56
N SER A 294 12.74 34.47 14.04
CA SER A 294 12.09 33.39 13.32
C SER A 294 12.78 33.17 11.97
N LEU A 295 13.00 31.92 11.62
CA LEU A 295 13.49 31.54 10.30
C LEU A 295 12.33 30.98 9.48
N THR A 296 12.25 31.39 8.22
CA THR A 296 11.21 30.94 7.30
C THR A 296 11.85 30.20 6.13
N ASN A 297 11.38 29.00 5.87
CA ASN A 297 11.75 28.20 4.71
C ASN A 297 10.50 28.02 3.81
N VAL A 298 10.48 28.72 2.68
CA VAL A 298 9.40 28.60 1.69
C VAL A 298 9.93 27.89 0.46
N GLN A 299 9.24 26.87 0.04
CA GLN A 299 9.59 26.07 -1.13
C GLN A 299 8.32 25.78 -1.94
N SER A 300 8.44 25.79 -3.25
CA SER A 300 7.36 25.34 -4.12
C SER A 300 7.89 24.59 -5.33
N VAL A 301 7.10 23.63 -5.77
CA VAL A 301 7.35 22.81 -6.94
C VAL A 301 6.10 22.82 -7.80
N LEU A 302 6.26 23.13 -9.07
CA LEU A 302 5.22 22.92 -10.08
C LEU A 302 5.72 21.84 -11.03
N GLN A 303 4.93 20.81 -11.26
CA GLN A 303 5.22 19.79 -12.25
C GLN A 303 4.11 19.77 -13.30
N ALA A 304 4.44 19.96 -14.56
CA ALA A 304 3.50 19.87 -15.67
C ALA A 304 3.97 18.77 -16.62
N MET A 305 3.11 17.80 -16.90
CA MET A 305 3.41 16.61 -17.68
C MET A 305 2.41 16.43 -18.82
N PRO A 306 2.65 17.02 -19.99
CA PRO A 306 1.99 16.57 -21.22
C PRO A 306 2.43 15.15 -21.56
N TYR A 307 1.50 14.32 -21.94
CA TYR A 307 1.77 12.93 -22.31
C TYR A 307 0.90 12.43 -23.45
N ILE A 308 1.43 11.44 -24.15
CA ILE A 308 0.75 10.67 -25.17
C ILE A 308 0.69 9.23 -24.70
N GLN A 309 -0.47 8.61 -24.79
CA GLN A 309 -0.65 7.20 -24.54
C GLN A 309 -1.19 6.52 -25.78
N VAL A 310 -0.54 5.45 -26.18
CA VAL A 310 -0.96 4.58 -27.27
C VAL A 310 -1.06 3.15 -26.77
N GLY A 311 -1.94 2.37 -27.37
CA GLY A 311 -2.06 0.98 -26.97
C GLY A 311 -3.03 0.19 -27.84
N ALA A 312 -3.02 -1.11 -27.63
CA ALA A 312 -3.96 -2.06 -28.19
C ALA A 312 -4.45 -2.99 -27.05
N ASN A 313 -5.20 -4.04 -27.40
CA ASN A 313 -5.82 -4.93 -26.41
C ASN A 313 -4.85 -5.49 -25.35
N ASN A 314 -3.58 -5.69 -25.73
CA ASN A 314 -2.61 -6.38 -24.87
C ASN A 314 -1.44 -5.49 -24.42
N TRP A 315 -1.29 -4.29 -24.97
CA TRP A 315 -0.17 -3.42 -24.59
C TRP A 315 -0.56 -1.95 -24.50
N LYS A 316 0.13 -1.22 -23.66
CA LYS A 316 -0.06 0.20 -23.43
C LYS A 316 1.31 0.85 -23.26
N LEU A 317 1.55 1.91 -24.01
CA LEU A 317 2.73 2.76 -23.89
C LEU A 317 2.27 4.18 -23.60
N GLN A 318 2.76 4.76 -22.53
CA GLN A 318 2.63 6.17 -22.21
C GLN A 318 4.01 6.82 -22.32
N ALA A 319 4.08 7.97 -22.95
CA ALA A 319 5.30 8.77 -23.02
C ALA A 319 4.95 10.23 -22.75
N GLY A 320 5.65 10.83 -21.82
CA GLY A 320 5.48 12.21 -21.39
C GLY A 320 6.82 12.83 -20.98
N VAL A 321 6.78 14.11 -20.71
CA VAL A 321 7.91 14.89 -20.20
C VAL A 321 7.40 15.79 -19.10
N LYS A 322 8.02 15.72 -17.92
CA LYS A 322 7.72 16.58 -16.77
C LYS A 322 8.60 17.82 -16.81
N ALA A 323 7.97 18.99 -16.90
CA ALA A 323 8.63 20.27 -16.68
C ALA A 323 8.42 20.67 -15.22
N SER A 324 9.51 20.80 -14.46
CA SER A 324 9.46 20.94 -13.00
C SER A 324 10.29 22.16 -12.54
N PRO A 325 9.73 23.40 -12.61
CA PRO A 325 10.31 24.54 -11.93
C PRO A 325 10.19 24.36 -10.40
N ILE A 326 11.28 24.61 -9.71
CA ILE A 326 11.42 24.56 -8.26
C ILE A 326 11.81 25.95 -7.79
N PHE A 327 11.10 26.49 -6.80
CA PHE A 327 11.35 27.81 -6.23
C PHE A 327 11.55 27.69 -4.71
N GLY A 328 12.36 28.59 -4.15
CA GLY A 328 12.69 28.62 -2.74
C GLY A 328 14.18 28.52 -2.50
N GLY A 329 14.64 27.86 -1.42
CA GLY A 329 16.06 27.83 -1.02
C GLY A 329 17.03 27.37 -2.12
N ILE A 330 16.60 26.48 -3.02
CA ILE A 330 17.27 26.12 -4.26
C ILE A 330 16.30 26.35 -5.40
N SER A 331 16.53 27.40 -6.19
CA SER A 331 15.70 27.66 -7.36
C SER A 331 16.34 27.02 -8.59
N THR A 332 15.64 26.08 -9.22
CA THR A 332 16.14 25.34 -10.40
C THR A 332 14.97 24.91 -11.28
N PHE A 333 15.30 24.50 -12.51
CA PHE A 333 14.32 23.98 -13.46
C PHE A 333 14.79 22.61 -13.92
N LYS A 334 13.94 21.60 -13.76
CA LYS A 334 14.24 20.23 -14.22
C LYS A 334 13.28 19.84 -15.35
N VAL A 335 13.81 19.10 -16.31
CA VAL A 335 13.04 18.45 -17.36
C VAL A 335 13.29 16.95 -17.22
N LEU A 336 12.24 16.22 -16.89
CA LEU A 336 12.33 14.81 -16.51
C LEU A 336 11.48 13.98 -17.50
N PRO A 337 11.99 12.87 -18.03
CA PRO A 337 11.19 11.96 -18.85
C PRO A 337 10.14 11.23 -17.99
N ASP A 338 9.07 10.76 -18.61
CA ASP A 338 8.09 9.86 -18.01
C ASP A 338 7.59 8.88 -19.08
N VAL A 339 8.05 7.65 -19.01
CA VAL A 339 7.69 6.59 -19.96
C VAL A 339 7.24 5.37 -19.18
N ALA A 340 6.07 4.85 -19.51
CA ALA A 340 5.55 3.63 -18.94
C ALA A 340 5.06 2.69 -20.05
N PHE A 341 5.50 1.45 -20.00
CA PHE A 341 5.08 0.39 -20.91
C PHE A 341 4.54 -0.79 -20.13
N THR A 342 3.38 -1.30 -20.53
CA THR A 342 2.78 -2.52 -19.98
C THR A 342 2.37 -3.46 -21.09
N TYR A 343 2.57 -4.75 -20.88
CA TYR A 343 2.18 -5.79 -21.83
C TYR A 343 1.40 -6.91 -21.14
N ALA A 344 0.10 -6.98 -21.36
CA ALA A 344 -0.74 -8.02 -20.79
C ALA A 344 -0.60 -9.35 -21.55
N LEU A 345 -0.32 -10.42 -20.81
CA LEU A 345 -0.26 -11.80 -21.27
C LEU A 345 -1.45 -12.60 -20.70
N PRO A 346 -2.67 -12.50 -21.28
CA PRO A 346 -3.90 -13.05 -20.68
C PRO A 346 -3.83 -14.56 -20.43
N LYS A 347 -3.17 -15.32 -21.31
CA LYS A 347 -3.02 -16.79 -21.16
C LYS A 347 -2.17 -17.16 -19.94
N LEU A 348 -1.16 -16.37 -19.63
CA LEU A 348 -0.27 -16.56 -18.49
C LEU A 348 -0.75 -15.79 -17.25
N GLN A 349 -1.77 -14.94 -17.40
CA GLN A 349 -2.31 -14.06 -16.35
C GLN A 349 -1.23 -13.18 -15.72
N MET A 350 -0.33 -12.63 -16.55
CA MET A 350 0.80 -11.82 -16.12
C MET A 350 0.92 -10.56 -16.97
N ILE A 351 1.46 -9.49 -16.38
CA ILE A 351 1.65 -8.18 -16.98
C ILE A 351 3.09 -7.72 -16.70
N PRO A 352 4.05 -8.04 -17.57
CA PRO A 352 5.35 -7.38 -17.51
C PRO A 352 5.17 -5.89 -17.76
N TYR A 353 5.94 -5.09 -17.03
CA TYR A 353 5.95 -3.65 -17.16
C TYR A 353 7.34 -3.06 -17.08
N PHE A 354 7.48 -1.90 -17.68
CA PHE A 354 8.68 -1.08 -17.64
C PHE A 354 8.29 0.36 -17.40
N LYS A 355 8.98 1.04 -16.47
CA LYS A 355 8.84 2.47 -16.20
C LYS A 355 10.23 3.12 -16.26
N PHE A 356 10.28 4.30 -16.83
CA PHE A 356 11.47 5.11 -16.95
C PHE A 356 11.09 6.58 -16.78
N GLY A 357 11.68 7.24 -15.80
CA GLY A 357 11.31 8.62 -15.56
C GLY A 357 11.95 9.23 -14.32
N GLY A 358 11.60 10.47 -14.07
CA GLY A 358 12.01 11.21 -12.90
C GLY A 358 10.84 11.91 -12.22
N ASN A 359 11.09 12.43 -11.02
CA ASN A 359 10.11 13.15 -10.21
C ASN A 359 10.79 14.14 -9.26
N VAL A 360 10.07 15.17 -8.84
CA VAL A 360 10.48 16.08 -7.78
C VAL A 360 9.51 15.94 -6.63
N ASP A 361 10.00 15.55 -5.47
CA ASP A 361 9.20 15.35 -4.25
C ASP A 361 9.47 16.48 -3.27
N LEU A 362 8.45 17.26 -2.95
CA LEU A 362 8.49 18.26 -1.90
C LEU A 362 8.24 17.57 -0.56
N VAL A 363 9.33 17.29 0.16
CA VAL A 363 9.25 16.67 1.49
C VAL A 363 8.66 17.67 2.48
N SER A 364 7.67 17.27 3.26
CA SER A 364 7.04 18.11 4.29
C SER A 364 7.57 17.77 5.70
N MET A 365 7.44 18.73 6.61
CA MET A 365 7.73 18.49 8.03
C MET A 365 6.82 17.42 8.63
N ASN A 366 5.58 17.34 8.14
CA ASN A 366 4.64 16.31 8.56
C ASN A 366 5.13 14.91 8.21
N GLU A 367 5.60 14.69 6.99
CA GLU A 367 6.19 13.42 6.55
C GLU A 367 7.43 13.06 7.36
N MET A 368 8.30 14.03 7.61
CA MET A 368 9.47 13.82 8.48
C MET A 368 9.08 13.39 9.90
N PHE A 369 8.02 13.97 10.48
CA PHE A 369 7.52 13.54 11.79
C PHE A 369 6.89 12.16 11.78
N GLU A 370 6.27 11.76 10.70
CA GLU A 370 5.70 10.42 10.57
C GLU A 370 6.79 9.35 10.42
N GLU A 371 7.84 9.65 9.65
CA GLU A 371 9.00 8.76 9.53
C GLU A 371 9.81 8.70 10.84
N ASN A 372 10.06 9.86 11.47
CA ASN A 372 10.83 9.93 12.71
C ASN A 372 10.27 10.99 13.68
N PRO A 373 9.50 10.59 14.71
CA PRO A 373 8.92 11.52 15.67
C PRO A 373 9.97 12.24 16.56
N TYR A 374 11.23 11.81 16.54
CA TYR A 374 12.35 12.39 17.28
C TYR A 374 13.16 13.38 16.46
N VAL A 375 12.67 13.82 15.32
CA VAL A 375 13.34 14.82 14.48
C VAL A 375 13.67 16.09 15.25
N ALA A 376 14.82 16.69 14.95
CA ALA A 376 15.29 17.92 15.59
C ALA A 376 14.35 19.10 15.31
N ASP A 377 14.40 20.09 16.18
CA ASP A 377 13.50 21.24 16.16
C ASP A 377 13.80 22.24 15.02
N SER A 378 15.03 22.22 14.49
CA SER A 378 15.49 23.12 13.44
C SER A 378 16.05 22.34 12.25
N VAL A 379 15.15 21.81 11.42
CA VAL A 379 15.51 21.10 10.19
C VAL A 379 15.18 21.95 8.98
N MET A 380 16.18 22.25 8.16
CA MET A 380 15.98 22.87 6.85
C MET A 380 15.53 21.79 5.86
N ILE A 381 14.33 21.91 5.34
CA ILE A 381 13.77 20.97 4.39
C ILE A 381 14.14 21.38 2.96
N ARG A 382 14.46 20.42 2.11
CA ARG A 382 14.73 20.61 0.68
C ARG A 382 13.92 19.60 -0.13
N PRO A 383 13.52 19.94 -1.37
CA PRO A 383 12.94 18.96 -2.28
C PRO A 383 13.95 17.86 -2.61
N THR A 384 13.49 16.63 -2.67
CA THR A 384 14.27 15.49 -3.18
C THR A 384 13.98 15.29 -4.66
N ILE A 385 15.01 15.26 -5.48
CA ILE A 385 14.87 15.15 -6.95
C ILE A 385 15.30 13.77 -7.39
N ASN A 386 14.36 12.95 -7.83
CA ASN A 386 14.68 11.75 -8.60
C ASN A 386 14.99 12.17 -10.04
N LYS A 387 16.30 12.31 -10.36
CA LYS A 387 16.77 12.74 -11.69
C LYS A 387 16.37 11.77 -12.78
N LEU A 388 16.51 10.51 -12.49
CA LEU A 388 16.25 9.42 -13.42
C LEU A 388 16.09 8.11 -12.66
N GLY A 389 15.04 7.38 -12.99
CA GLY A 389 14.83 6.04 -12.50
C GLY A 389 14.33 5.12 -13.58
N PHE A 390 14.68 3.87 -13.52
CA PHE A 390 14.03 2.84 -14.29
C PHE A 390 13.53 1.73 -13.36
N GLU A 391 12.41 1.13 -13.74
CA GLU A 391 11.81 0.02 -13.04
C GLU A 391 11.30 -0.99 -14.06
N VAL A 392 11.69 -2.24 -13.89
CA VAL A 392 11.16 -3.36 -14.65
C VAL A 392 10.53 -4.34 -13.68
N GLY A 393 9.33 -4.76 -13.99
CA GLY A 393 8.61 -5.63 -13.08
C GLY A 393 7.62 -6.54 -13.79
N LEU A 394 7.05 -7.41 -12.97
CA LEU A 394 6.11 -8.43 -13.38
C LEU A 394 4.98 -8.47 -12.38
N ASP A 395 3.79 -8.09 -12.79
CA ASP A 395 2.57 -8.20 -12.03
C ASP A 395 1.73 -9.35 -12.58
N GLY A 396 1.14 -10.15 -11.69
CA GLY A 396 0.35 -11.25 -12.17
C GLY A 396 -0.36 -12.05 -11.10
N ARG A 397 -1.08 -13.06 -11.61
CA ARG A 397 -1.75 -14.03 -10.75
C ARG A 397 -1.74 -15.42 -11.38
N ILE A 398 -1.64 -16.42 -10.55
CA ILE A 398 -1.74 -17.81 -10.96
C ILE A 398 -3.11 -18.33 -10.52
N LYS A 399 -4.00 -18.56 -11.50
CA LYS A 399 -5.42 -18.88 -11.27
C LYS A 399 -6.07 -17.78 -10.42
N LYS A 400 -6.84 -18.13 -9.38
CA LYS A 400 -7.45 -17.17 -8.42
C LYS A 400 -6.79 -17.25 -7.03
N LEU A 401 -5.68 -17.95 -6.92
CA LEU A 401 -5.11 -18.37 -5.65
C LEU A 401 -3.85 -17.59 -5.29
N VAL A 402 -3.01 -17.28 -6.28
CA VAL A 402 -1.71 -16.63 -6.06
C VAL A 402 -1.70 -15.30 -6.78
N THR A 403 -1.35 -14.23 -6.09
CA THR A 403 -0.99 -12.94 -6.67
C THR A 403 0.48 -12.68 -6.43
N TYR A 404 1.15 -12.05 -7.36
CA TYR A 404 2.54 -11.66 -7.19
C TYR A 404 2.83 -10.36 -7.92
N ASN A 405 3.69 -9.55 -7.34
CA ASN A 405 4.34 -8.43 -7.97
C ASN A 405 5.84 -8.53 -7.67
N THR A 406 6.68 -8.47 -8.69
CA THR A 406 8.12 -8.46 -8.51
C THR A 406 8.71 -7.35 -9.38
N ALA A 407 9.62 -6.58 -8.82
CA ALA A 407 10.24 -5.47 -9.52
C ALA A 407 11.73 -5.34 -9.19
N PHE A 408 12.46 -4.85 -10.16
CA PHE A 408 13.79 -4.33 -9.98
C PHE A 408 13.81 -2.86 -10.42
N SER A 409 14.31 -1.98 -9.58
CA SER A 409 14.43 -0.57 -9.90
C SER A 409 15.82 -0.03 -9.59
N VAL A 410 16.21 0.98 -10.36
CA VAL A 410 17.38 1.82 -10.08
C VAL A 410 16.96 3.27 -10.21
N LYS A 411 17.22 4.07 -9.18
CA LYS A 411 16.83 5.48 -9.11
C LYS A 411 18.03 6.32 -8.68
N ALA A 412 18.25 7.43 -9.38
CA ALA A 412 19.29 8.40 -9.05
C ALA A 412 18.67 9.67 -8.48
N TYR A 413 18.98 9.94 -7.23
CA TYR A 413 18.47 11.08 -6.48
C TYR A 413 19.51 12.19 -6.36
N GLU A 414 19.02 13.42 -6.33
CA GLU A 414 19.73 14.64 -5.95
C GLU A 414 19.06 15.21 -4.72
N ASP A 415 19.86 15.68 -3.74
CA ASP A 415 19.37 16.20 -2.46
C ASP A 415 18.43 15.23 -1.70
N MET A 416 18.76 13.94 -1.65
CA MET A 416 18.02 13.01 -0.81
C MET A 416 18.42 13.18 0.65
N TYR A 417 17.43 13.20 1.55
CA TYR A 417 17.70 13.34 2.98
C TYR A 417 17.98 12.01 3.67
N PHE A 418 18.91 12.06 4.63
CA PHE A 418 19.24 10.96 5.54
C PHE A 418 19.24 11.47 6.98
N TRP A 419 18.86 10.63 7.90
CA TRP A 419 18.82 10.97 9.31
C TRP A 419 20.22 10.94 9.91
N LYS A 420 20.50 11.93 10.78
CA LYS A 420 21.75 11.99 11.53
C LYS A 420 21.47 12.29 13.00
N ALA A 421 21.98 11.45 13.90
CA ALA A 421 21.81 11.67 15.31
C ALA A 421 22.48 12.97 15.75
N GLN A 422 21.76 13.79 16.49
CA GLN A 422 22.22 15.06 17.04
C GLN A 422 22.05 15.04 18.55
N TYR A 423 23.13 15.40 19.27
CA TYR A 423 23.13 15.50 20.72
C TYR A 423 22.99 16.97 21.12
N THR A 424 21.85 17.30 21.71
CA THR A 424 21.66 18.68 22.22
C THR A 424 22.47 18.88 23.48
N ARG A 425 23.48 19.74 23.41
CA ARG A 425 24.44 20.04 24.52
C ARG A 425 23.97 21.10 25.51
N LEU A 426 22.73 21.49 25.52
CA LEU A 426 22.20 22.44 26.49
C LEU A 426 21.89 21.69 27.79
N ASP A 427 22.71 21.84 28.83
CA ASP A 427 22.53 21.37 30.21
C ASP A 427 21.85 20.02 30.46
N LYS A 428 21.09 19.50 29.47
CA LYS A 428 20.32 18.29 29.49
C LYS A 428 20.47 17.56 28.16
N THR A 429 21.09 16.39 28.20
CA THR A 429 21.33 15.59 27.00
C THR A 429 20.02 14.95 26.53
N MET A 430 19.57 15.28 25.32
CA MET A 430 18.52 14.59 24.57
C MET A 430 19.05 14.27 23.19
N THR A 431 18.79 13.05 22.71
CA THR A 431 19.07 12.67 21.34
C THR A 431 17.93 13.08 20.46
N THR A 432 18.21 13.82 19.40
CA THR A 432 17.29 14.17 18.33
C THR A 432 17.93 13.82 17.00
N PHE A 433 17.16 13.85 15.92
CA PHE A 433 17.64 13.54 14.59
C PHE A 433 17.56 14.76 13.70
N GLY A 434 18.72 15.21 13.21
CA GLY A 434 18.80 16.14 12.12
C GLY A 434 18.77 15.44 10.78
N VAL A 435 18.84 16.19 9.69
CA VAL A 435 18.96 15.67 8.33
C VAL A 435 20.25 16.12 7.68
N VAL A 436 20.84 15.23 6.90
CA VAL A 436 21.90 15.53 5.95
C VAL A 436 21.39 15.19 4.55
N TYR A 437 21.81 15.97 3.57
CA TYR A 437 21.43 15.80 2.19
C TYR A 437 22.60 15.29 1.37
N ASP A 438 22.36 14.29 0.53
CA ASP A 438 23.37 13.75 -0.37
C ASP A 438 22.74 13.24 -1.68
N ASP A 439 23.55 13.18 -2.71
CA ASP A 439 23.18 12.52 -3.96
C ASP A 439 23.30 11.00 -3.78
N ALA A 440 22.27 10.28 -4.14
CA ALA A 440 22.19 8.85 -3.93
C ALA A 440 21.74 8.08 -5.18
N THR A 441 22.35 6.94 -5.43
CA THR A 441 21.81 5.94 -6.35
C THR A 441 21.32 4.76 -5.55
N VAL A 442 20.06 4.39 -5.77
CA VAL A 442 19.37 3.31 -5.04
C VAL A 442 18.98 2.23 -6.02
N MET A 443 19.43 1.00 -5.77
CA MET A 443 18.89 -0.19 -6.45
C MET A 443 17.96 -0.89 -5.48
N ASN A 444 16.75 -1.25 -5.92
CA ASN A 444 15.78 -1.95 -5.10
C ASN A 444 15.31 -3.21 -5.83
N PHE A 445 15.26 -4.32 -5.10
CA PHE A 445 14.58 -5.56 -5.47
C PHE A 445 13.34 -5.68 -4.60
N HIS A 446 12.21 -5.68 -5.24
CA HIS A 446 10.90 -5.73 -4.61
C HIS A 446 10.17 -7.03 -4.98
N GLY A 447 9.45 -7.60 -4.04
CA GLY A 447 8.60 -8.75 -4.27
C GLY A 447 7.42 -8.82 -3.30
N ASP A 448 6.21 -8.83 -3.84
CA ASP A 448 4.96 -9.07 -3.12
C ASP A 448 4.36 -10.39 -3.57
N PHE A 449 3.96 -11.22 -2.61
CA PHE A 449 3.31 -12.50 -2.86
C PHE A 449 2.09 -12.64 -1.98
N GLY A 450 0.96 -12.98 -2.58
CA GLY A 450 -0.28 -13.27 -1.89
C GLY A 450 -0.80 -14.66 -2.24
N LEU A 451 -1.22 -15.42 -1.23
CA LEU A 451 -1.92 -16.68 -1.39
C LEU A 451 -3.30 -16.56 -0.76
N LEU A 452 -4.34 -16.82 -1.54
CA LEU A 452 -5.72 -16.68 -1.10
C LEU A 452 -6.45 -18.03 -1.18
N PHE A 453 -6.57 -18.71 -0.04
CA PHE A 453 -7.37 -19.93 0.11
C PHE A 453 -8.59 -19.64 1.00
N ARG A 454 -9.58 -20.50 0.93
CA ARG A 454 -10.80 -20.34 1.75
C ARG A 454 -10.55 -20.27 3.26
N LYS A 455 -9.52 -20.95 3.76
CA LYS A 455 -9.22 -21.06 5.19
C LYS A 455 -7.88 -20.45 5.57
N VAL A 456 -7.08 -20.08 4.60
CA VAL A 456 -5.73 -19.56 4.84
C VAL A 456 -5.44 -18.47 3.81
N ASN A 457 -5.09 -17.30 4.29
CA ASN A 457 -4.48 -16.24 3.49
C ASN A 457 -3.03 -16.12 3.93
N PHE A 458 -2.14 -15.92 2.99
CA PHE A 458 -0.73 -15.67 3.25
C PHE A 458 -0.28 -14.49 2.40
N GLU A 459 0.47 -13.58 3.01
CA GLU A 459 1.06 -12.41 2.38
C GLU A 459 2.54 -12.34 2.75
N ALA A 460 3.38 -12.06 1.77
CA ALA A 460 4.81 -11.90 1.96
C ALA A 460 5.29 -10.72 1.12
N ASN A 461 5.98 -9.78 1.75
CA ASN A 461 6.62 -8.64 1.11
C ASN A 461 8.11 -8.70 1.39
N PHE A 462 8.90 -8.38 0.40
CA PHE A 462 10.35 -8.38 0.46
C PHE A 462 10.90 -7.20 -0.30
N ASP A 463 11.73 -6.39 0.35
CA ASP A 463 12.50 -5.32 -0.25
C ASP A 463 13.98 -5.44 0.13
N TYR A 464 14.85 -5.31 -0.85
CA TYR A 464 16.27 -5.27 -0.67
C TYR A 464 16.87 -4.06 -1.37
N TYR A 465 17.56 -3.21 -0.62
CA TYR A 465 18.12 -1.94 -1.10
C TYR A 465 19.64 -1.97 -1.11
N LEU A 466 20.21 -1.53 -2.22
CA LEU A 466 21.62 -1.22 -2.34
C LEU A 466 21.77 0.29 -2.52
N TRP A 467 22.50 0.91 -1.62
CA TRP A 467 22.71 2.35 -1.57
C TRP A 467 24.11 2.71 -2.03
N GLN A 468 24.22 3.67 -2.92
CA GLN A 468 25.47 4.30 -3.30
C GLN A 468 25.32 5.81 -3.15
N LEU A 469 26.10 6.42 -2.28
CA LEU A 469 26.07 7.83 -1.94
C LEU A 469 27.31 8.54 -2.49
N GLN A 470 27.22 9.85 -2.64
CA GLN A 470 28.31 10.64 -3.19
C GLN A 470 29.30 11.09 -2.10
N ASN A 471 28.82 11.60 -0.97
CA ASN A 471 29.62 12.20 0.10
C ASN A 471 29.51 11.43 1.42
N GLU A 472 28.31 10.99 1.80
CA GLU A 472 28.10 10.21 3.02
C GLU A 472 28.60 8.77 2.84
N LYS A 473 29.04 8.14 3.93
CA LYS A 473 29.58 6.77 3.90
C LYS A 473 28.48 5.73 3.76
N GLU A 474 27.34 5.98 4.40
CA GLU A 474 26.24 5.03 4.54
C GLU A 474 24.90 5.78 4.41
N ALA A 475 23.86 5.06 4.00
CA ALA A 475 22.50 5.57 3.94
C ALA A 475 21.87 5.50 5.35
N TRP A 476 22.23 6.44 6.19
CA TRP A 476 21.87 6.47 7.61
C TRP A 476 20.37 6.34 7.83
N TYR A 477 19.99 5.30 8.60
CA TYR A 477 18.61 4.97 8.98
C TYR A 477 17.66 4.68 7.82
N LYS A 478 18.17 4.41 6.63
CA LYS A 478 17.39 3.87 5.52
C LYS A 478 17.52 2.33 5.51
N PRO A 479 16.46 1.60 5.13
CA PRO A 479 16.48 0.16 5.16
C PRO A 479 17.46 -0.42 4.13
N ILE A 480 18.15 -1.50 4.50
CA ILE A 480 18.89 -2.38 3.59
C ILE A 480 18.00 -3.55 3.21
N VAL A 481 17.30 -4.11 4.21
CA VAL A 481 16.36 -5.22 4.04
C VAL A 481 15.09 -4.86 4.78
N ASP A 482 13.95 -5.07 4.15
CA ASP A 482 12.61 -5.03 4.76
C ASP A 482 11.84 -6.27 4.31
N VAL A 483 11.47 -7.13 5.25
CA VAL A 483 10.72 -8.36 4.99
C VAL A 483 9.52 -8.41 5.90
N SER A 484 8.35 -8.63 5.36
CA SER A 484 7.16 -8.91 6.16
C SER A 484 6.45 -10.16 5.66
N LEU A 485 6.06 -11.00 6.60
CA LEU A 485 5.28 -12.21 6.37
C LEU A 485 4.07 -12.16 7.27
N ALA A 486 2.90 -12.35 6.71
CA ALA A 486 1.66 -12.44 7.47
C ALA A 486 0.82 -13.61 6.95
N SER A 487 0.14 -14.29 7.84
CA SER A 487 -0.82 -15.31 7.45
C SER A 487 -2.05 -15.26 8.32
N ARG A 488 -3.22 -15.55 7.74
CA ARG A 488 -4.49 -15.57 8.46
C ARG A 488 -5.15 -16.92 8.29
N PHE A 489 -5.33 -17.62 9.40
CA PHE A 489 -5.96 -18.94 9.45
C PHE A 489 -7.39 -18.80 9.99
N TYR A 490 -8.38 -19.28 9.23
CA TYR A 490 -9.78 -19.27 9.64
C TYR A 490 -10.23 -20.65 10.13
N ILE A 491 -10.70 -20.69 11.37
CA ILE A 491 -11.40 -21.85 11.93
C ILE A 491 -12.89 -21.58 11.79
N LEU A 492 -13.56 -22.39 11.00
CA LEU A 492 -14.99 -22.24 10.71
C LEU A 492 -15.85 -22.95 11.75
N ASN A 493 -17.02 -22.39 12.02
CA ASN A 493 -18.05 -23.06 12.80
C ASN A 493 -18.61 -24.23 11.95
N PRO A 494 -18.58 -25.49 12.45
CA PRO A 494 -19.02 -26.66 11.69
C PRO A 494 -20.49 -26.59 11.24
N ASN A 495 -21.34 -25.95 12.04
CA ASN A 495 -22.79 -25.89 11.80
C ASN A 495 -23.20 -24.78 10.83
N THR A 496 -22.49 -23.64 10.86
CA THR A 496 -22.89 -22.44 10.09
C THR A 496 -21.93 -22.11 8.95
N ASN A 497 -20.76 -22.77 8.93
CA ASN A 497 -19.67 -22.50 7.97
C ASN A 497 -19.18 -21.02 7.96
N LYS A 498 -19.48 -20.26 9.03
CA LYS A 498 -18.99 -18.91 9.27
C LYS A 498 -17.68 -18.95 10.07
N ASN A 499 -16.90 -17.89 10.00
CA ASN A 499 -15.68 -17.76 10.80
C ASN A 499 -16.02 -17.80 12.29
N LYS A 500 -15.28 -18.61 13.04
CA LYS A 500 -15.39 -18.71 14.50
C LYS A 500 -14.17 -18.14 15.20
N LEU A 501 -12.99 -18.40 14.63
CA LEU A 501 -11.72 -17.90 15.12
C LEU A 501 -10.82 -17.60 13.92
N ALA A 502 -10.14 -16.48 13.96
CA ALA A 502 -9.02 -16.17 13.08
C ALA A 502 -7.73 -16.12 13.92
N ILE A 503 -6.65 -16.69 13.41
CA ILE A 503 -5.32 -16.64 14.02
C ILE A 503 -4.37 -16.09 12.96
N GLU A 504 -3.68 -15.01 13.30
CA GLU A 504 -2.86 -14.22 12.37
C GLU A 504 -1.43 -14.09 12.91
N PRO A 505 -0.56 -15.07 12.72
CA PRO A 505 0.86 -14.89 12.95
C PRO A 505 1.45 -13.94 11.90
N SER A 506 2.34 -13.07 12.34
CA SER A 506 3.10 -12.16 11.51
C SER A 506 4.57 -12.12 11.92
N LEU A 507 5.42 -11.82 10.96
CA LEU A 507 6.85 -11.61 11.15
C LEU A 507 7.26 -10.38 10.33
N SER A 508 7.98 -9.45 10.93
CA SER A 508 8.60 -8.33 10.23
C SER A 508 10.08 -8.28 10.59
N TYR A 509 10.94 -8.29 9.59
CA TYR A 509 12.38 -8.15 9.76
C TYR A 509 12.88 -6.92 9.01
N LYS A 510 13.56 -6.03 9.72
CA LYS A 510 14.15 -4.81 9.15
C LYS A 510 15.61 -4.68 9.55
N LEU A 511 16.44 -4.44 8.56
CA LEU A 511 17.85 -4.16 8.72
C LEU A 511 18.14 -2.73 8.25
N PHE A 512 18.70 -1.91 9.12
CA PHE A 512 19.05 -0.51 8.85
C PHE A 512 20.54 -0.28 9.04
N THR A 513 21.10 0.69 8.31
CA THR A 513 22.41 1.24 8.62
C THR A 513 22.27 2.30 9.70
N SER A 514 23.07 2.25 10.75
CA SER A 514 23.09 3.26 11.82
C SER A 514 24.44 3.96 11.92
N GLU A 515 24.41 5.25 12.30
CA GLU A 515 25.63 5.98 12.65
C GLU A 515 26.08 5.53 14.05
N GLY A 516 27.16 4.73 14.11
CA GLY A 516 27.68 4.21 15.36
C GLY A 516 28.50 5.23 16.14
N HIS A 517 28.17 5.44 17.42
CA HIS A 517 29.15 5.81 18.42
C HIS A 517 29.74 4.52 19.00
N GLY A 518 30.94 4.14 18.56
CA GLY A 518 31.57 2.88 18.92
C GLY A 518 31.11 1.71 18.01
N ASP A 519 31.12 0.50 18.50
CA ASP A 519 30.92 -0.75 17.73
C ASP A 519 29.49 -0.99 17.18
N TYR A 520 28.63 0.02 17.07
CA TYR A 520 27.28 -0.16 16.52
C TYR A 520 27.31 -0.03 14.98
N GLY A 521 27.23 -1.20 14.34
CA GLY A 521 27.07 -1.32 12.89
C GLY A 521 25.61 -1.15 12.47
N ASN A 522 25.06 -2.20 11.89
CA ASN A 522 23.66 -2.25 11.48
C ASN A 522 22.73 -2.52 12.67
N ILE A 523 21.53 -1.97 12.62
CA ILE A 523 20.44 -2.29 13.56
C ILE A 523 19.55 -3.31 12.89
N ASP A 524 19.35 -4.47 13.52
CA ASP A 524 18.43 -5.50 13.07
C ASP A 524 17.23 -5.62 14.02
N ASN A 525 16.05 -5.51 13.48
CA ASN A 525 14.79 -5.65 14.20
C ASN A 525 14.00 -6.81 13.61
N LEU A 526 13.71 -7.81 14.45
CA LEU A 526 12.80 -8.91 14.14
C LEU A 526 11.58 -8.80 15.05
N ASP A 527 10.44 -8.45 14.49
CA ASP A 527 9.17 -8.35 15.21
C ASP A 527 8.29 -9.56 14.89
N LEU A 528 7.83 -10.25 15.94
CA LEU A 528 6.95 -11.40 15.88
C LEU A 528 5.59 -11.00 16.42
N GLY A 529 4.56 -11.05 15.59
CA GLY A 529 3.18 -10.76 15.95
C GLY A 529 2.30 -12.01 15.95
N LEU A 530 1.31 -12.01 16.81
CA LEU A 530 0.23 -12.99 16.84
C LEU A 530 -1.08 -12.30 17.22
N GLU A 531 -1.99 -12.18 16.26
CA GLU A 531 -3.35 -11.76 16.51
C GLU A 531 -4.29 -12.96 16.54
N ALA A 532 -5.20 -13.01 17.50
CA ALA A 532 -6.26 -14.00 17.59
C ALA A 532 -7.61 -13.30 17.76
N THR A 533 -8.51 -13.45 16.78
CA THR A 533 -9.85 -12.83 16.80
C THR A 533 -10.92 -13.90 16.90
N TYR A 534 -11.69 -13.88 17.98
CA TYR A 534 -12.84 -14.73 18.20
C TYR A 534 -14.14 -14.04 17.78
N PHE A 535 -14.84 -14.61 16.81
CA PHE A 535 -16.13 -14.13 16.30
C PHE A 535 -17.26 -14.73 17.13
N TYR A 536 -17.73 -14.00 18.14
CA TYR A 536 -18.88 -14.45 18.93
C TYR A 536 -20.15 -14.49 18.07
N ASN A 537 -20.39 -13.42 17.30
CA ASN A 537 -21.44 -13.35 16.28
C ASN A 537 -21.02 -12.36 15.16
N SER A 538 -21.92 -11.99 14.26
CA SER A 538 -21.66 -11.03 13.17
C SER A 538 -21.47 -9.59 13.65
N ILE A 539 -21.83 -9.28 14.91
CA ILE A 539 -21.82 -7.94 15.48
C ILE A 539 -20.68 -7.77 16.49
N PHE A 540 -20.35 -8.82 17.24
CA PHE A 540 -19.41 -8.74 18.36
C PHE A 540 -18.25 -9.70 18.18
N GLN A 541 -17.04 -9.18 18.35
CA GLN A 541 -15.78 -9.92 18.25
C GLN A 541 -14.88 -9.54 19.43
N ILE A 542 -14.02 -10.45 19.83
CA ILE A 542 -12.98 -10.23 20.85
C ILE A 542 -11.64 -10.57 20.19
N PHE A 543 -10.64 -9.73 20.40
CA PHE A 543 -9.30 -9.98 19.86
C PHE A 543 -8.23 -9.88 20.95
N LEU A 544 -7.14 -10.58 20.69
CA LEU A 544 -5.89 -10.51 21.43
C LEU A 544 -4.78 -10.32 20.41
N ASP A 545 -4.01 -9.26 20.55
CA ASP A 545 -2.81 -8.98 19.76
C ASP A 545 -1.59 -9.06 20.69
N VAL A 546 -0.57 -9.79 20.28
CA VAL A 546 0.69 -9.98 21.03
C VAL A 546 1.84 -9.75 20.07
N ASN A 547 2.75 -8.86 20.44
CA ASN A 547 3.96 -8.56 19.68
C ASN A 547 5.21 -8.72 20.54
N TYR A 548 6.23 -9.33 19.97
CA TYR A 548 7.52 -9.54 20.60
C TYR A 548 8.67 -9.17 19.69
N LEU A 549 9.45 -8.15 20.11
CA LEU A 549 10.62 -7.69 19.39
C LEU A 549 11.86 -8.51 19.79
N LEU A 550 12.49 -9.13 18.82
CA LEU A 550 13.79 -9.80 18.88
C LEU A 550 14.82 -8.93 18.15
N GLY A 551 16.11 -9.08 18.47
CA GLY A 551 17.20 -8.30 17.89
C GLY A 551 17.53 -7.07 18.71
N ASP A 552 17.96 -6.02 18.06
CA ASP A 552 18.34 -4.79 18.74
C ASP A 552 17.14 -4.10 19.36
N GLU A 553 17.13 -4.00 20.69
CA GLU A 553 16.10 -3.29 21.45
C GLU A 553 16.22 -1.76 21.30
N ARG A 554 17.23 -1.29 20.59
CA ARG A 554 17.57 0.13 20.51
C ARG A 554 17.41 0.62 19.08
N TYR A 555 16.68 1.72 18.97
CA TYR A 555 16.75 2.57 17.80
C TYR A 555 17.62 3.75 18.19
N ILE A 556 18.93 3.61 17.98
CA ILE A 556 19.97 4.51 18.48
C ILE A 556 19.91 4.61 20.01
N ASP A 557 19.64 5.82 20.55
CA ASP A 557 19.50 6.11 21.97
C ASP A 557 18.06 5.94 22.47
N TYR A 558 17.20 5.28 21.71
CA TYR A 558 15.81 4.99 22.09
C TYR A 558 15.60 3.49 22.21
N GLN A 559 15.29 3.03 23.41
CA GLN A 559 14.93 1.63 23.62
C GLN A 559 13.47 1.37 23.24
N LEU A 560 13.24 0.32 22.46
CA LEU A 560 11.91 -0.08 22.05
C LEU A 560 11.20 -0.91 23.13
N GLN A 561 9.88 -0.94 23.11
CA GLN A 561 9.07 -1.84 23.95
C GLN A 561 9.16 -3.26 23.41
N ARG A 562 9.81 -4.16 24.14
CA ARG A 562 10.13 -5.50 23.67
C ARG A 562 8.92 -6.45 23.57
N PHE A 563 8.03 -6.38 24.55
CA PHE A 563 6.85 -7.23 24.61
C PHE A 563 5.60 -6.37 24.78
N ASN A 564 4.69 -6.47 23.82
CA ASN A 564 3.43 -5.77 23.84
C ASN A 564 2.28 -6.77 23.71
N PHE A 565 1.19 -6.53 24.44
CA PHE A 565 -0.08 -7.19 24.19
C PHE A 565 -1.23 -6.20 24.29
N LEU A 566 -2.27 -6.44 23.52
CA LEU A 566 -3.51 -5.69 23.51
C LEU A 566 -4.67 -6.69 23.49
N ILE A 567 -5.58 -6.60 24.44
CA ILE A 567 -6.85 -7.32 24.43
C ILE A 567 -7.97 -6.33 24.18
N GLY A 568 -8.90 -6.67 23.32
CA GLY A 568 -9.98 -5.76 22.98
C GLY A 568 -11.21 -6.45 22.43
N ALA A 569 -12.19 -5.60 22.11
CA ALA A 569 -13.44 -6.02 21.49
C ALA A 569 -13.84 -5.06 20.38
N SER A 570 -14.47 -5.60 19.34
CA SER A 570 -15.10 -4.87 18.25
C SER A 570 -16.60 -5.09 18.26
N PHE A 571 -17.34 -4.03 18.03
CA PHE A 571 -18.80 -4.02 17.98
C PHE A 571 -19.27 -3.31 16.71
N SER A 572 -19.97 -4.04 15.84
CA SER A 572 -20.57 -3.51 14.61
C SER A 572 -22.03 -3.15 14.84
N PHE A 573 -22.49 -2.00 14.34
CA PHE A 573 -23.84 -1.50 14.56
C PHE A 573 -24.45 -0.87 13.30
N GLY A 574 -25.76 -0.63 13.32
CA GLY A 574 -26.47 0.00 12.20
C GLY A 574 -26.64 -0.92 11.00
N GLY A 575 -26.63 -2.23 11.19
CA GLY A 575 -26.94 -3.20 10.12
C GLY A 575 -28.41 -3.09 9.69
N HIS A 576 -28.66 -3.10 8.39
CA HIS A 576 -30.01 -3.21 7.83
C HIS A 576 -30.34 -4.70 7.71
N LYS A 577 -31.42 -5.13 8.35
CA LYS A 577 -32.07 -6.40 8.01
C LYS A 577 -32.98 -6.09 6.81
N GLU A 578 -32.57 -6.50 5.62
CA GLU A 578 -33.52 -6.62 4.50
C GLU A 578 -34.45 -7.80 4.68
#